data_370eec3e47944d81a63188418f12a3b9
#
_entry.id   370eec3e47944d81a63188418f12a3b9
#
_cell.length_a   1.000
_cell.length_b   1.000
_cell.length_c   1.000
_cell.angle_alpha   90.00
_cell.angle_beta   90.00
_cell.angle_gamma   90.00
#
_symmetry.space_group_name_H-M   'P 1'
#
loop_
_entity.id
_entity.type
_entity.pdbx_description
1 polymer ?
#
loop_
_entity_poly.entity_id
_entity_poly.type
_entity_poly.pdbx_seq_one_letter_code
_entity_poly.pdbx_strand_id
1 'polypeptide(L)'
;MGALFADASLCPLAASQNWIISGHSSRTRDWNLTFLKQYADKEYYRSHSCLEVEEESGTSCYRVASFGRYDLKKEETYLGWTANRFADREEVLEMFRNTEPHLLNRTDGLQYKGQRILTLVTCDMESADARFVLQALEEV
;
A
#
# COMPACT_ATOMS: atom_id res chain seq x y z
N MET A 1 8.28 -19.43 6.17
CA MET A 1 7.27 -18.43 5.88
C MET A 1 7.35 -17.27 6.86
N GLY A 2 7.48 -16.07 6.37
CA GLY A 2 7.44 -14.89 7.22
C GLY A 2 6.02 -14.58 7.70
N ALA A 3 5.87 -13.60 8.57
CA ALA A 3 4.57 -13.15 9.05
C ALA A 3 4.28 -11.74 8.54
N LEU A 4 3.02 -11.47 8.24
CA LEU A 4 2.55 -10.12 8.00
C LEU A 4 2.33 -9.44 9.36
N PHE A 5 2.60 -8.14 9.43
CA PHE A 5 2.38 -7.41 10.67
C PHE A 5 1.86 -6.01 10.37
N ALA A 6 1.05 -5.50 11.27
CA ALA A 6 0.50 -4.16 11.22
C ALA A 6 1.11 -3.32 12.33
N ASP A 7 1.18 -2.00 12.09
CA ASP A 7 1.64 -1.06 13.10
C ASP A 7 0.68 -1.07 14.30
N ALA A 8 1.22 -0.97 15.52
CA ALA A 8 0.40 -0.90 16.73
C ALA A 8 -0.58 0.27 16.72
N SER A 9 -0.29 1.34 16.01
CA SER A 9 -1.19 2.49 15.85
C SER A 9 -2.48 2.13 15.12
N LEU A 10 -2.56 0.96 14.47
CA LEU A 10 -3.76 0.49 13.80
C LEU A 10 -4.77 -0.17 14.76
N CYS A 11 -4.47 -0.25 16.03
CA CYS A 11 -5.39 -0.88 16.98
C CYS A 11 -6.40 0.13 17.54
N PRO A 12 -7.73 -0.12 17.44
CA PRO A 12 -8.31 -1.25 16.71
C PRO A 12 -8.28 -1.02 15.20
N LEU A 13 -8.03 -2.07 14.44
CA LEU A 13 -7.95 -1.98 12.97
C LEU A 13 -9.21 -1.38 12.35
N ALA A 14 -10.38 -1.73 12.87
CA ALA A 14 -11.65 -1.25 12.33
C ALA A 14 -11.79 0.28 12.37
N ALA A 15 -11.07 0.98 13.24
CA ALA A 15 -11.12 2.43 13.34
C ALA A 15 -10.12 3.13 12.40
N SER A 16 -9.24 2.38 11.74
CA SER A 16 -8.22 2.95 10.88
C SER A 16 -8.74 3.16 9.46
N GLN A 17 -8.42 4.31 8.88
CA GLN A 17 -8.78 4.66 7.51
C GLN A 17 -7.79 4.07 6.50
N ASN A 18 -6.57 3.86 6.93
CA ASN A 18 -5.50 3.30 6.11
C ASN A 18 -4.88 2.11 6.86
N TRP A 19 -5.13 0.93 6.35
CA TRP A 19 -4.53 -0.28 6.90
C TRP A 19 -3.14 -0.46 6.33
N ILE A 20 -2.14 -0.25 7.18
CA ILE A 20 -0.73 -0.37 6.78
C ILE A 20 -0.23 -1.72 7.23
N ILE A 21 0.05 -2.59 6.28
CA ILE A 21 0.50 -3.95 6.54
C ILE A 21 1.88 -4.12 5.95
N SER A 22 2.83 -4.50 6.78
CA SER A 22 4.21 -4.73 6.38
C SER A 22 4.51 -6.22 6.37
N GLY A 23 5.38 -6.62 5.47
CA GLY A 23 5.82 -8.00 5.37
C GLY A 23 7.20 -8.10 4.76
N HIS A 24 7.84 -9.24 4.98
CA HIS A 24 9.16 -9.49 4.42
C HIS A 24 9.08 -9.82 2.93
N SER A 25 10.17 -9.55 2.22
CA SER A 25 10.38 -10.09 0.89
C SER A 25 11.68 -10.87 0.86
N SER A 26 11.82 -11.76 -0.10
CA SER A 26 13.01 -12.60 -0.24
C SER A 26 13.32 -12.78 -1.72
N ARG A 27 14.61 -12.95 -2.04
CA ARG A 27 15.05 -13.24 -3.41
C ARG A 27 14.83 -14.70 -3.78
N THR A 28 14.79 -15.59 -2.78
CA THR A 28 14.82 -17.04 -3.00
C THR A 28 13.55 -17.76 -2.57
N ARG A 29 12.63 -17.07 -1.89
CA ARG A 29 11.40 -17.66 -1.36
C ARG A 29 10.22 -16.74 -1.55
N ASP A 30 9.05 -17.34 -1.79
CA ASP A 30 7.78 -16.60 -1.84
C ASP A 30 7.29 -16.39 -0.41
N TRP A 31 7.76 -15.33 0.21
CA TRP A 31 7.32 -14.93 1.53
C TRP A 31 6.34 -13.77 1.44
N ASN A 32 5.21 -13.90 2.12
CA ASN A 32 4.27 -12.81 2.37
C ASN A 32 4.14 -11.81 1.20
N LEU A 33 4.85 -10.69 1.27
CA LEU A 33 4.74 -9.61 0.29
C LEU A 33 5.83 -9.63 -0.79
N THR A 34 6.53 -10.74 -0.98
CA THR A 34 7.52 -10.87 -2.05
C THR A 34 6.92 -10.56 -3.42
N PHE A 35 5.65 -10.91 -3.62
CA PHE A 35 4.96 -10.67 -4.89
C PHE A 35 4.82 -9.19 -5.23
N LEU A 36 4.96 -8.28 -4.27
CA LEU A 36 4.76 -6.84 -4.52
C LEU A 36 5.68 -6.29 -5.60
N LYS A 37 6.90 -6.79 -5.69
CA LYS A 37 7.85 -6.31 -6.69
C LYS A 37 7.36 -6.50 -8.12
N GLN A 38 6.52 -7.49 -8.35
CA GLN A 38 5.97 -7.76 -9.68
C GLN A 38 5.05 -6.65 -10.16
N TYR A 39 4.52 -5.84 -9.25
CA TYR A 39 3.68 -4.69 -9.60
C TYR A 39 4.44 -3.56 -10.28
N ALA A 40 5.76 -3.65 -10.36
CA ALA A 40 6.56 -2.73 -11.18
C ALA A 40 6.36 -2.98 -12.68
N ASP A 41 5.97 -4.21 -13.06
CA ASP A 41 5.64 -4.57 -14.43
C ASP A 41 4.22 -4.11 -14.74
N LYS A 42 4.06 -3.37 -15.85
CA LYS A 42 2.74 -2.82 -16.23
C LYS A 42 1.71 -3.89 -16.50
N GLU A 43 2.09 -5.00 -17.14
CA GLU A 43 1.16 -6.08 -17.42
C GLU A 43 0.71 -6.78 -16.15
N TYR A 44 1.65 -7.06 -15.25
CA TYR A 44 1.31 -7.64 -13.97
C TYR A 44 0.37 -6.73 -13.19
N TYR A 45 0.67 -5.44 -13.14
CA TYR A 45 -0.15 -4.45 -12.46
C TYR A 45 -1.58 -4.44 -12.99
N ARG A 46 -1.74 -4.44 -14.32
CA ARG A 46 -3.06 -4.43 -14.95
C ARG A 46 -3.84 -5.72 -14.72
N SER A 47 -3.17 -6.86 -14.76
CA SER A 47 -3.82 -8.16 -14.62
C SER A 47 -4.12 -8.54 -13.17
N HIS A 48 -3.52 -7.84 -12.20
CA HIS A 48 -3.70 -8.09 -10.77
C HIS A 48 -4.25 -6.85 -10.06
N SER A 49 -5.29 -6.25 -10.63
CA SER A 49 -5.82 -4.97 -10.19
C SER A 49 -6.72 -5.04 -8.96
N CYS A 50 -7.04 -6.23 -8.48
CA CYS A 50 -7.90 -6.42 -7.31
C CYS A 50 -7.21 -7.33 -6.30
N LEU A 51 -7.21 -6.89 -5.04
CA LEU A 51 -6.72 -7.69 -3.91
C LEU A 51 -7.93 -8.12 -3.08
N GLU A 52 -8.01 -9.41 -2.78
CA GLU A 52 -9.04 -9.90 -1.87
C GLU A 52 -8.50 -9.95 -0.45
N VAL A 53 -9.26 -9.39 0.48
CA VAL A 53 -8.94 -9.40 1.89
C VAL A 53 -10.04 -10.15 2.63
N GLU A 54 -9.66 -11.23 3.32
CA GLU A 54 -10.59 -12.01 4.11
C GLU A 54 -10.61 -11.49 5.55
N GLU A 55 -11.80 -11.25 6.04
CA GLU A 55 -12.07 -10.84 7.42
C GLU A 55 -13.16 -11.74 8.00
N GLU A 56 -13.36 -11.67 9.31
CA GLU A 56 -14.44 -12.42 9.96
C GLU A 56 -15.82 -12.08 9.38
N SER A 57 -16.01 -10.84 8.95
CA SER A 57 -17.26 -10.37 8.36
C SER A 57 -17.44 -10.76 6.91
N GLY A 58 -16.43 -11.33 6.26
CA GLY A 58 -16.48 -11.73 4.86
C GLY A 58 -15.25 -11.30 4.07
N THR A 59 -15.34 -11.42 2.76
CA THR A 59 -14.26 -11.07 1.84
C THR A 59 -14.53 -9.72 1.19
N SER A 60 -13.52 -8.86 1.20
CA SER A 60 -13.58 -7.54 0.55
C SER A 60 -12.60 -7.48 -0.61
N CYS A 61 -12.96 -6.76 -1.66
CA CYS A 61 -12.05 -6.50 -2.79
C CYS A 61 -11.49 -5.09 -2.66
N TYR A 62 -10.17 -4.97 -2.83
CA TYR A 62 -9.49 -3.68 -2.85
C TYR A 62 -8.91 -3.46 -4.23
N ARG A 63 -9.31 -2.37 -4.87
CA ARG A 63 -8.80 -1.99 -6.19
C ARG A 63 -7.44 -1.34 -6.06
N VAL A 64 -6.43 -1.90 -6.74
CA VAL A 64 -5.08 -1.34 -6.70
C VAL A 64 -5.07 0.04 -7.31
N ALA A 65 -4.60 1.03 -6.55
CA ALA A 65 -4.55 2.42 -6.96
C ALA A 65 -3.16 2.83 -7.44
N SER A 66 -2.11 2.33 -6.78
CA SER A 66 -0.74 2.75 -7.10
C SER A 66 0.28 1.75 -6.56
N PHE A 67 1.45 1.77 -7.19
CA PHE A 67 2.62 1.05 -6.72
C PHE A 67 3.85 1.93 -6.90
N GLY A 68 4.60 2.14 -5.84
CA GLY A 68 5.75 3.03 -5.85
C GLY A 68 6.94 2.50 -5.08
N ARG A 69 8.08 3.14 -5.28
CA ARG A 69 9.31 2.87 -4.57
C ARG A 69 9.76 4.15 -3.86
N TYR A 70 10.02 4.04 -2.57
CA TYR A 70 10.37 5.16 -1.72
C TYR A 70 11.74 4.93 -1.08
N ASP A 71 12.61 5.93 -1.17
CA ASP A 71 13.90 5.92 -0.51
C ASP A 71 13.77 6.74 0.77
N LEU A 72 13.78 6.07 1.90
CA LEU A 72 13.52 6.71 3.21
C LEU A 72 14.59 7.73 3.61
N LYS A 73 15.80 7.63 3.04
CA LYS A 73 16.85 8.60 3.31
C LYS A 73 16.69 9.91 2.54
N LYS A 74 16.01 9.83 1.38
CA LYS A 74 15.86 10.98 0.49
C LYS A 74 14.53 11.70 0.68
N GLU A 75 13.64 11.14 1.49
CA GLU A 75 12.34 11.74 1.71
C GLU A 75 12.45 12.91 2.66
N GLU A 76 12.37 14.11 2.11
CA GLU A 76 12.40 15.34 2.90
C GLU A 76 11.01 15.84 3.28
N THR A 77 10.00 15.33 2.60
CA THR A 77 8.60 15.75 2.80
C THR A 77 7.79 14.57 3.34
N TYR A 78 6.92 14.87 4.30
CA TYR A 78 5.99 13.87 4.80
C TYR A 78 5.00 13.47 3.72
N LEU A 79 5.05 12.22 3.30
CA LEU A 79 4.23 11.72 2.19
C LEU A 79 2.84 11.28 2.61
N GLY A 80 2.66 10.94 3.88
CA GLY A 80 1.35 10.59 4.42
C GLY A 80 0.95 9.13 4.32
N TRP A 81 1.62 8.30 3.51
CA TRP A 81 1.21 6.91 3.39
C TRP A 81 1.40 6.09 4.67
N THR A 82 2.17 6.59 5.61
CA THR A 82 2.35 5.95 6.93
C THR A 82 1.26 6.34 7.93
N ALA A 83 0.38 7.28 7.59
CA ALA A 83 -0.69 7.69 8.49
C ALA A 83 -1.86 6.71 8.38
N ASN A 84 -2.43 6.31 9.53
CA ASN A 84 -3.59 5.41 9.55
C ASN A 84 -4.91 6.17 9.72
N ARG A 85 -4.85 7.45 10.05
CA ARG A 85 -6.03 8.32 10.19
C ARG A 85 -5.74 9.68 9.54
N PHE A 86 -6.77 10.25 8.95
CA PHE A 86 -6.71 11.56 8.31
C PHE A 86 -7.81 12.44 8.87
N ALA A 87 -7.54 13.73 9.02
CA ALA A 87 -8.50 14.67 9.56
C ALA A 87 -9.70 14.86 8.63
N ASP A 88 -9.47 14.86 7.32
CA ASP A 88 -10.50 15.05 6.33
C ASP A 88 -10.07 14.44 4.98
N ARG A 89 -10.99 14.54 4.02
CA ARG A 89 -10.75 14.03 2.66
C ARG A 89 -9.55 14.72 2.00
N GLU A 90 -9.35 16.00 2.27
CA GLU A 90 -8.28 16.77 1.64
C GLU A 90 -6.90 16.25 2.04
N GLU A 91 -6.72 15.82 3.28
CA GLU A 91 -5.47 15.20 3.71
C GLU A 91 -5.18 13.90 2.95
N VAL A 92 -6.21 13.11 2.67
CA VAL A 92 -6.05 11.88 1.88
C VAL A 92 -5.63 12.21 0.46
N LEU A 93 -6.27 13.18 -0.16
CA LEU A 93 -5.93 13.59 -1.52
C LEU A 93 -4.52 14.18 -1.58
N GLU A 94 -4.11 14.90 -0.55
CA GLU A 94 -2.74 15.42 -0.45
C GLU A 94 -1.73 14.28 -0.37
N MET A 95 -2.02 13.24 0.41
CA MET A 95 -1.17 12.05 0.46
C MET A 95 -0.97 11.48 -0.96
N PHE A 96 -2.04 11.30 -1.71
CA PHE A 96 -1.93 10.76 -3.07
C PHE A 96 -1.12 11.68 -4.00
N ARG A 97 -1.28 13.00 -3.86
CA ARG A 97 -0.48 13.95 -4.64
C ARG A 97 1.00 13.88 -4.28
N ASN A 98 1.30 13.77 -2.99
CA ASN A 98 2.69 13.71 -2.51
C ASN A 98 3.41 12.43 -2.92
N THR A 99 2.68 11.33 -3.06
CA THR A 99 3.27 10.06 -3.47
C THR A 99 3.46 9.94 -4.98
N GLU A 100 2.77 10.75 -5.77
CA GLU A 100 2.76 10.65 -7.23
C GLU A 100 4.15 10.59 -7.87
N PRO A 101 5.13 11.45 -7.49
CA PRO A 101 6.46 11.40 -8.10
C PRO A 101 7.23 10.10 -7.88
N HIS A 102 6.83 9.29 -6.92
CA HIS A 102 7.49 8.04 -6.57
C HIS A 102 6.86 6.82 -7.24
N LEU A 103 5.76 7.00 -7.95
CA LEU A 103 5.00 5.88 -8.48
C LEU A 103 5.65 5.27 -9.71
N LEU A 104 5.70 3.95 -9.74
CA LEU A 104 6.13 3.16 -10.89
C LEU A 104 4.93 2.83 -11.78
N ASN A 105 3.78 2.59 -11.16
CA ASN A 105 2.51 2.35 -11.85
C ASN A 105 1.37 2.94 -11.06
N ARG A 106 0.32 3.38 -11.75
CA ARG A 106 -0.88 3.88 -11.10
C ARG A 106 -2.12 3.58 -11.92
N THR A 107 -3.27 3.62 -11.29
CA THR A 107 -4.58 3.45 -11.94
C THR A 107 -5.22 4.83 -12.11
N ASP A 108 -5.47 5.21 -13.36
CA ASP A 108 -6.13 6.47 -13.66
C ASP A 108 -7.65 6.34 -13.47
N GLY A 109 -8.29 7.44 -13.12
CA GLY A 109 -9.74 7.49 -12.99
C GLY A 109 -10.32 6.89 -11.71
N LEU A 110 -9.48 6.34 -10.86
CA LEU A 110 -9.93 5.81 -9.57
C LEU A 110 -10.13 6.97 -8.60
N GLN A 111 -11.34 7.08 -8.04
CA GLN A 111 -11.68 8.18 -7.16
C GLN A 111 -11.78 7.76 -5.70
N TYR A 112 -11.20 8.57 -4.82
CA TYR A 112 -11.37 8.39 -3.39
C TYR A 112 -12.71 8.95 -2.94
N LYS A 113 -13.55 8.10 -2.34
CA LYS A 113 -14.90 8.45 -1.88
C LYS A 113 -15.08 8.21 -0.39
N GLY A 114 -13.99 8.18 0.37
CA GLY A 114 -14.03 7.89 1.79
C GLY A 114 -13.89 6.42 2.15
N GLN A 115 -13.66 5.55 1.17
CA GLN A 115 -13.45 4.13 1.42
C GLN A 115 -12.11 3.88 2.11
N ARG A 116 -11.99 2.69 2.73
CA ARG A 116 -10.74 2.30 3.40
C ARG A 116 -9.60 2.17 2.40
N ILE A 117 -8.41 2.56 2.85
CA ILE A 117 -7.17 2.41 2.10
C ILE A 117 -6.41 1.22 2.66
N LEU A 118 -5.84 0.41 1.77
CA LEU A 118 -4.94 -0.67 2.15
C LEU A 118 -3.55 -0.30 1.62
N THR A 119 -2.56 -0.24 2.50
CA THR A 119 -1.17 0.06 2.15
C THR A 119 -0.31 -1.14 2.50
N LEU A 120 0.26 -1.78 1.50
CA LEU A 120 1.17 -2.91 1.68
C LEU A 120 2.60 -2.43 1.48
N VAL A 121 3.47 -2.73 2.44
CA VAL A 121 4.85 -2.23 2.46
C VAL A 121 5.82 -3.40 2.59
N THR A 122 6.83 -3.42 1.74
CA THR A 122 7.93 -4.38 1.87
C THR A 122 9.26 -3.72 1.55
N CYS A 123 10.34 -4.30 2.06
CA CYS A 123 11.69 -3.79 1.80
C CYS A 123 12.12 -4.06 0.36
N ASP A 124 12.90 -3.14 -0.18
CA ASP A 124 13.68 -3.42 -1.39
C ASP A 124 14.89 -4.22 -0.97
N MET A 125 15.05 -5.42 -1.52
CA MET A 125 16.16 -6.30 -1.18
C MET A 125 17.52 -5.77 -1.64
N GLU A 126 17.52 -4.80 -2.53
CA GLU A 126 18.77 -4.19 -3.04
C GLU A 126 19.18 -2.94 -2.27
N SER A 127 18.29 -2.38 -1.46
CA SER A 127 18.57 -1.21 -0.64
C SER A 127 17.82 -1.28 0.67
N ALA A 128 18.54 -1.27 1.78
CA ALA A 128 17.94 -1.37 3.12
C ALA A 128 17.02 -0.17 3.46
N ASP A 129 17.24 0.97 2.81
CA ASP A 129 16.47 2.18 3.08
C ASP A 129 15.30 2.39 2.13
N ALA A 130 15.14 1.53 1.14
CA ALA A 130 14.05 1.65 0.19
C ALA A 130 12.90 0.72 0.54
N ARG A 131 11.70 1.17 0.20
CA ARG A 131 10.46 0.40 0.39
C ARG A 131 9.66 0.38 -0.89
N PHE A 132 9.06 -0.77 -1.17
CA PHE A 132 7.99 -0.87 -2.16
C PHE A 132 6.67 -0.73 -1.44
N VAL A 133 5.81 0.12 -1.98
CA VAL A 133 4.51 0.42 -1.36
C VAL A 133 3.41 0.31 -2.40
N LEU A 134 2.45 -0.54 -2.12
CA LEU A 134 1.24 -0.68 -2.93
C LEU A 134 0.08 -0.12 -2.13
N GLN A 135 -0.71 0.74 -2.76
CA GLN A 135 -1.94 1.25 -2.16
C GLN A 135 -3.14 0.83 -2.97
N ALA A 136 -4.19 0.47 -2.27
CA ALA A 136 -5.44 0.03 -2.87
C ALA A 136 -6.62 0.63 -2.10
N LEU A 137 -7.75 0.79 -2.80
CA LEU A 137 -8.98 1.33 -2.23
C LEU A 137 -10.04 0.25 -2.16
N GLU A 138 -10.71 0.16 -1.02
CA GLU A 138 -11.81 -0.79 -0.84
C GLU A 138 -12.92 -0.52 -1.86
N GLU A 139 -13.38 -1.56 -2.53
CA GLU A 139 -14.54 -1.46 -3.41
C GLU A 139 -15.82 -1.49 -2.58
N VAL A 140 -16.67 -0.52 -2.84
CA VAL A 140 -17.93 -0.35 -2.11
C VAL A 140 -19.09 -0.66 -3.02
#